data_277dc6695db2373e2210d48db46f79b3
#
_entry.id   277dc6695db2373e2210d48db46f79b3
#
_cell.length_a   1.000
_cell.length_b   1.000
_cell.length_c   1.000
_cell.angle_alpha   90.00
_cell.angle_beta   90.00
_cell.angle_gamma   90.00
#
_symmetry.space_group_name_H-M   'P 1'
#
loop_
_entity.id
_entity.type
_entity.pdbx_description
1 polymer ?
#
loop_
_entity_poly.entity_id
_entity_poly.type
_entity_poly.pdbx_seq_one_letter_code
_entity_poly.pdbx_strand_id
1 'polypeptide(L)'
;MAYVSGLRCRECSREYPAEALNVCDFCFGPLEVDYDYNTISQVISKEKITQGPLSIWRYEDLLPASGEAPVDIMAGYTPLLKANNLGKKLGLNNLYIKNDSVNPSYSFKDRVVSVAATKAVEFGFETLSCASTGNLACSVAAHAARAGMKSVVFIPSDLERGKIIGAAVYAPTLVSVDGNYDEVNRLCSEVGDNYPWAFVNINMRPYYAEGSKTLGYEVAEQLGWRVPDHAIVPSASGAMFTKIWKGFNELACLGLLEGVDPMSFGEDQNTVHHPAVVTKMHMTQAEGCSPIVTAWKDGQSHVMPVKPNSIAKSLAIGNPADGIYALRVIKNSGGSGTIVPEPEVVEGIKLLAQTEGIFTETAGGVVISGLKKLAESGAIKPDELTVAYITGNGLKTQEAVEEVVNPLRVKPMLSSFEEALNNFNPVGR
;
A
#
# COMPACT_ATOMS: atom_id res chain seq x y z
N MET A 1 23.31 11.18 -4.54
CA MET A 1 23.47 10.24 -3.39
C MET A 1 22.24 10.35 -2.52
N ALA A 2 21.76 9.24 -1.95
CA ALA A 2 20.66 9.30 -0.99
C ALA A 2 21.10 10.06 0.29
N TYR A 3 20.22 10.87 0.85
CA TYR A 3 20.46 11.61 2.10
C TYR A 3 20.13 10.74 3.33
N VAL A 4 20.78 9.57 3.41
CA VAL A 4 20.56 8.59 4.49
C VAL A 4 21.71 8.67 5.47
N SER A 5 21.40 8.95 6.74
CA SER A 5 22.36 8.94 7.85
C SER A 5 22.67 7.54 8.34
N GLY A 6 21.69 6.62 8.21
CA GLY A 6 21.81 5.24 8.69
C GLY A 6 20.44 4.58 8.86
N LEU A 7 20.39 3.63 9.79
CA LEU A 7 19.14 3.07 10.30
C LEU A 7 19.00 3.41 11.77
N ARG A 8 17.77 3.54 12.26
CA ARG A 8 17.46 3.82 13.66
C ARG A 8 16.38 2.87 14.17
N CYS A 9 16.54 2.39 15.38
CA CYS A 9 15.52 1.58 16.04
C CYS A 9 14.30 2.42 16.43
N ARG A 10 13.10 1.99 16.06
CA ARG A 10 11.84 2.69 16.36
C ARG A 10 11.44 2.65 17.83
N GLU A 11 12.04 1.76 18.64
CA GLU A 11 11.70 1.60 20.06
C GLU A 11 12.74 2.20 21.01
N CYS A 12 14.04 2.00 20.74
CA CYS A 12 15.10 2.45 21.65
C CYS A 12 16.03 3.52 21.03
N SER A 13 15.75 3.97 19.81
CA SER A 13 16.48 5.01 19.08
C SER A 13 17.94 4.70 18.80
N ARG A 14 18.41 3.44 19.02
CA ARG A 14 19.78 3.03 18.71
C ARG A 14 20.03 3.16 17.20
N GLU A 15 21.19 3.71 16.85
CA GLU A 15 21.62 3.94 15.48
C GLU A 15 22.41 2.75 14.92
N TYR A 16 22.31 2.53 13.62
CA TYR A 16 22.95 1.46 12.87
C TYR A 16 23.45 2.01 11.51
N PRO A 17 24.48 1.40 10.93
CA PRO A 17 24.89 1.71 9.58
C PRO A 17 23.77 1.37 8.57
N ALA A 18 23.81 2.01 7.38
CA ALA A 18 22.86 1.74 6.30
C ALA A 18 23.21 0.41 5.60
N GLU A 19 22.90 -0.70 6.23
CA GLU A 19 23.14 -2.07 5.77
C GLU A 19 21.83 -2.85 5.66
N ALA A 20 21.87 -4.09 5.17
CA ALA A 20 20.71 -4.97 5.03
C ALA A 20 20.29 -5.56 6.40
N LEU A 21 19.84 -4.70 7.29
CA LEU A 21 19.40 -4.99 8.65
C LEU A 21 17.96 -4.57 8.84
N ASN A 22 17.19 -5.30 9.65
CA ASN A 22 15.77 -5.00 9.88
C ASN A 22 15.35 -4.98 11.35
N VAL A 23 16.17 -5.48 12.25
CA VAL A 23 15.86 -5.62 13.68
C VAL A 23 17.02 -5.11 14.52
N CYS A 24 16.71 -4.39 15.59
CA CYS A 24 17.66 -3.95 16.60
C CYS A 24 18.20 -5.15 17.37
N ASP A 25 19.53 -5.23 17.52
CA ASP A 25 20.20 -6.29 18.27
C ASP A 25 20.05 -6.18 19.80
N PHE A 26 19.57 -5.02 20.28
CA PHE A 26 19.41 -4.74 21.71
C PHE A 26 17.98 -4.97 22.21
N CYS A 27 16.95 -4.39 21.55
CA CYS A 27 15.57 -4.46 22.02
C CYS A 27 14.64 -5.23 21.07
N PHE A 28 15.17 -5.74 19.95
CA PHE A 28 14.44 -6.45 18.91
C PHE A 28 13.35 -5.61 18.23
N GLY A 29 13.37 -4.29 18.43
CA GLY A 29 12.50 -3.36 17.73
C GLY A 29 12.85 -3.26 16.24
N PRO A 30 11.89 -2.94 15.36
CA PRO A 30 12.16 -2.77 13.93
C PRO A 30 13.04 -1.55 13.67
N LEU A 31 13.92 -1.69 12.68
CA LEU A 31 14.73 -0.58 12.18
C LEU A 31 13.97 0.23 11.13
N GLU A 32 14.25 1.51 11.06
CA GLU A 32 13.74 2.45 10.09
C GLU A 32 14.88 3.28 9.50
N VAL A 33 14.74 3.75 8.26
CA VAL A 33 15.73 4.61 7.61
C VAL A 33 15.76 5.96 8.32
N ASP A 34 16.95 6.40 8.68
CA ASP A 34 17.24 7.72 9.23
C ASP A 34 17.78 8.64 8.14
N TYR A 35 17.21 9.85 8.03
CA TYR A 35 17.52 10.81 6.98
C TYR A 35 18.16 12.08 7.53
N ASP A 36 19.09 12.66 6.78
CA ASP A 36 19.58 14.02 7.03
C ASP A 36 18.60 15.05 6.47
N TYR A 37 17.51 15.30 7.19
CA TYR A 37 16.49 16.27 6.81
C TYR A 37 17.02 17.70 6.76
N ASN A 38 18.10 18.02 7.49
CA ASN A 38 18.73 19.34 7.42
C ASN A 38 19.34 19.57 6.03
N THR A 39 20.07 18.59 5.50
CA THR A 39 20.59 18.66 4.13
C THR A 39 19.46 18.59 3.10
N ILE A 40 18.47 17.72 3.28
CA ILE A 40 17.33 17.61 2.37
C ILE A 40 16.60 18.96 2.24
N SER A 41 16.35 19.66 3.35
CA SER A 41 15.64 20.96 3.35
C SER A 41 16.32 22.05 2.51
N GLN A 42 17.63 21.93 2.28
CA GLN A 42 18.42 22.88 1.50
C GLN A 42 18.36 22.62 -0.01
N VAL A 43 17.99 21.40 -0.43
CA VAL A 43 18.06 20.97 -1.83
C VAL A 43 16.71 20.64 -2.45
N ILE A 44 15.70 20.38 -1.62
CA ILE A 44 14.37 20.01 -2.09
C ILE A 44 13.53 21.26 -2.36
N SER A 45 12.77 21.24 -3.45
CA SER A 45 11.73 22.24 -3.71
C SER A 45 10.58 21.66 -4.51
N LYS A 46 9.43 22.33 -4.52
CA LYS A 46 8.27 21.95 -5.34
C LYS A 46 8.63 21.91 -6.83
N GLU A 47 9.41 22.89 -7.29
CA GLU A 47 9.88 22.99 -8.68
C GLU A 47 10.74 21.80 -9.06
N LYS A 48 11.71 21.42 -8.20
CA LYS A 48 12.58 20.26 -8.43
C LYS A 48 11.77 18.97 -8.53
N ILE A 49 10.85 18.74 -7.59
CA ILE A 49 9.98 17.57 -7.60
C ILE A 49 9.14 17.56 -8.88
N THR A 50 8.51 18.67 -9.24
CA THR A 50 7.61 18.76 -10.40
C THR A 50 8.33 18.52 -11.72
N GLN A 51 9.60 18.85 -11.82
CA GLN A 51 10.48 18.59 -12.98
C GLN A 51 11.02 17.15 -13.02
N GLY A 52 10.86 16.37 -11.96
CA GLY A 52 11.31 14.99 -11.87
C GLY A 52 10.53 14.03 -12.79
N PRO A 53 10.96 12.75 -12.87
CA PRO A 53 10.32 11.75 -13.73
C PRO A 53 8.87 11.48 -13.28
N LEU A 54 8.04 10.92 -14.18
CA LEU A 54 6.67 10.50 -13.87
C LEU A 54 6.67 9.10 -13.21
N SER A 55 7.43 8.98 -12.12
CA SER A 55 7.53 7.79 -11.28
C SER A 55 7.82 8.19 -9.84
N ILE A 56 7.95 7.22 -8.91
CA ILE A 56 8.32 7.51 -7.51
C ILE A 56 9.66 8.23 -7.38
N TRP A 57 10.54 8.12 -8.37
CA TRP A 57 11.90 8.68 -8.36
C TRP A 57 11.92 10.19 -8.52
N ARG A 58 10.76 10.83 -8.78
CA ARG A 58 10.63 12.29 -8.67
C ARG A 58 10.86 12.81 -7.24
N TYR A 59 10.72 11.92 -6.25
CA TYR A 59 10.96 12.19 -4.82
C TYR A 59 12.27 11.57 -4.35
N GLU A 60 13.28 11.44 -5.22
CA GLU A 60 14.54 10.75 -4.91
C GLU A 60 15.26 11.28 -3.67
N ASP A 61 15.17 12.60 -3.40
CA ASP A 61 15.78 13.22 -2.21
C ASP A 61 15.19 12.67 -0.89
N LEU A 62 13.98 12.11 -0.93
CA LEU A 62 13.24 11.53 0.19
C LEU A 62 13.21 10.00 0.18
N LEU A 63 13.98 9.37 -0.72
CA LEU A 63 14.08 7.91 -0.84
C LEU A 63 15.46 7.40 -0.38
N PRO A 64 15.54 6.17 0.15
CA PRO A 64 16.77 5.64 0.76
C PRO A 64 17.77 5.04 -0.23
N ALA A 65 17.55 5.24 -1.52
CA ALA A 65 18.39 4.72 -2.60
C ALA A 65 18.66 5.82 -3.64
N SER A 66 19.73 5.68 -4.42
CA SER A 66 20.09 6.66 -5.44
C SER A 66 19.13 6.61 -6.63
N GLY A 67 18.66 7.78 -7.07
CA GLY A 67 17.87 7.94 -8.29
C GLY A 67 18.70 7.97 -9.59
N GLU A 68 20.03 7.89 -9.53
CA GLU A 68 20.90 7.95 -10.72
C GLU A 68 20.70 6.74 -11.65
N ALA A 69 20.51 5.54 -11.09
CA ALA A 69 20.28 4.32 -11.84
C ALA A 69 19.25 3.42 -11.13
N PRO A 70 18.01 3.86 -10.99
CA PRO A 70 17.03 3.12 -10.23
C PRO A 70 16.56 1.87 -10.98
N VAL A 71 16.25 0.83 -10.23
CA VAL A 71 15.49 -0.32 -10.75
C VAL A 71 14.02 0.12 -10.82
N ASP A 72 13.65 0.75 -11.91
CA ASP A 72 12.32 1.31 -12.12
C ASP A 72 11.64 0.70 -13.35
N ILE A 73 10.39 0.35 -13.19
CA ILE A 73 9.47 -0.07 -14.25
C ILE A 73 8.37 0.99 -14.46
N MET A 74 8.66 2.25 -14.14
CA MET A 74 7.72 3.37 -14.11
C MET A 74 6.67 3.23 -12.99
N ALA A 75 7.12 2.83 -11.80
CA ALA A 75 6.28 2.68 -10.63
C ALA A 75 5.85 4.05 -10.07
N GLY A 76 4.60 4.17 -9.68
CA GLY A 76 4.06 5.38 -9.07
C GLY A 76 3.62 6.46 -10.06
N TYR A 77 3.47 7.68 -9.56
CA TYR A 77 2.83 8.82 -10.23
C TYR A 77 1.47 8.45 -10.85
N THR A 78 0.75 7.64 -10.12
CA THR A 78 -0.55 7.09 -10.54
C THR A 78 -1.65 8.14 -10.47
N PRO A 79 -2.76 7.98 -11.22
CA PRO A 79 -3.83 8.96 -11.23
C PRO A 79 -4.46 9.20 -9.85
N LEU A 80 -4.71 10.47 -9.54
CA LEU A 80 -5.62 10.91 -8.49
C LEU A 80 -6.91 11.41 -9.19
N LEU A 81 -7.96 10.60 -9.11
CA LEU A 81 -9.21 10.81 -9.87
C LEU A 81 -10.30 11.38 -8.96
N LYS A 82 -10.98 12.46 -9.37
CA LYS A 82 -12.16 12.93 -8.66
C LYS A 82 -13.32 11.95 -8.92
N ALA A 83 -13.83 11.34 -7.86
CA ALA A 83 -14.86 10.30 -7.92
C ALA A 83 -16.27 10.91 -7.85
N ASN A 84 -16.74 11.49 -8.95
CA ASN A 84 -17.97 12.26 -8.98
C ASN A 84 -19.23 11.39 -8.79
N ASN A 85 -19.28 10.22 -9.42
CA ASN A 85 -20.46 9.35 -9.35
C ASN A 85 -20.54 8.63 -8.01
N LEU A 86 -19.40 8.11 -7.52
CA LEU A 86 -19.30 7.50 -6.20
C LEU A 86 -19.57 8.54 -5.11
N GLY A 87 -18.99 9.74 -5.23
CA GLY A 87 -19.21 10.84 -4.31
C GLY A 87 -20.69 11.23 -4.22
N LYS A 88 -21.37 11.38 -5.36
CA LYS A 88 -22.82 11.63 -5.41
C LYS A 88 -23.61 10.53 -4.71
N LYS A 89 -23.23 9.25 -4.91
CA LYS A 89 -23.91 8.10 -4.29
C LYS A 89 -23.71 8.02 -2.78
N LEU A 90 -22.54 8.48 -2.28
CA LEU A 90 -22.18 8.48 -0.85
C LEU A 90 -22.45 9.83 -0.15
N GLY A 91 -22.90 10.86 -0.86
CA GLY A 91 -23.11 12.21 -0.30
C GLY A 91 -21.81 12.96 -0.02
N LEU A 92 -20.72 12.67 -0.74
CA LEU A 92 -19.39 13.28 -0.58
C LEU A 92 -19.04 14.13 -1.81
N ASN A 93 -18.89 15.44 -1.63
CA ASN A 93 -18.66 16.39 -2.75
C ASN A 93 -17.18 16.44 -3.20
N ASN A 94 -16.25 16.11 -2.28
CA ASN A 94 -14.81 16.21 -2.48
C ASN A 94 -14.10 14.86 -2.31
N LEU A 95 -14.64 13.81 -2.93
CA LEU A 95 -14.06 12.47 -2.93
C LEU A 95 -13.09 12.27 -4.11
N TYR A 96 -11.92 11.74 -3.80
CA TYR A 96 -10.89 11.35 -4.77
C TYR A 96 -10.46 9.90 -4.56
N ILE A 97 -10.06 9.26 -5.66
CA ILE A 97 -9.46 7.91 -5.67
C ILE A 97 -8.00 8.02 -6.08
N LYS A 98 -7.09 7.62 -5.20
CA LYS A 98 -5.69 7.37 -5.56
C LYS A 98 -5.60 5.97 -6.16
N ASN A 99 -5.45 5.88 -7.49
CA ASN A 99 -5.60 4.64 -8.22
C ASN A 99 -4.26 3.95 -8.50
N ASP A 100 -3.76 3.16 -7.57
CA ASP A 100 -2.54 2.36 -7.72
C ASP A 100 -2.76 1.00 -8.42
N SER A 101 -4.00 0.70 -8.82
CA SER A 101 -4.30 -0.51 -9.60
C SER A 101 -3.70 -0.49 -11.00
N VAL A 102 -3.23 0.67 -11.46
CA VAL A 102 -2.62 0.89 -12.79
C VAL A 102 -1.09 0.85 -12.78
N ASN A 103 -0.44 0.60 -11.65
CA ASN A 103 1.00 0.34 -11.63
C ASN A 103 1.37 -0.81 -12.56
N PRO A 104 2.61 -0.88 -13.08
CA PRO A 104 3.03 -1.85 -14.10
C PRO A 104 2.78 -3.32 -13.76
N SER A 105 2.97 -3.73 -12.49
CA SER A 105 2.58 -5.08 -12.04
C SER A 105 1.19 -5.12 -11.38
N TYR A 106 0.36 -4.09 -11.62
CA TYR A 106 -1.03 -3.96 -11.18
C TYR A 106 -1.23 -3.86 -9.66
N SER A 107 -0.26 -3.29 -8.92
CA SER A 107 -0.46 -2.92 -7.51
C SER A 107 0.57 -1.91 -7.01
N PHE A 108 0.27 -1.26 -5.87
CA PHE A 108 1.18 -0.34 -5.18
C PHE A 108 2.53 -0.96 -4.80
N LYS A 109 2.64 -2.30 -4.85
CA LYS A 109 3.87 -3.02 -4.51
C LYS A 109 5.04 -2.62 -5.40
N ASP A 110 4.79 -2.10 -6.60
CA ASP A 110 5.85 -1.62 -7.48
C ASP A 110 6.62 -0.46 -6.85
N ARG A 111 5.98 0.41 -6.08
CA ARG A 111 6.64 1.52 -5.36
C ARG A 111 7.69 1.03 -4.39
N VAL A 112 7.30 0.11 -3.53
CA VAL A 112 8.15 -0.39 -2.45
C VAL A 112 9.23 -1.33 -2.97
N VAL A 113 8.94 -2.08 -4.03
CA VAL A 113 9.92 -2.98 -4.65
C VAL A 113 10.93 -2.24 -5.50
N SER A 114 10.54 -1.17 -6.21
CA SER A 114 11.50 -0.31 -6.93
C SER A 114 12.59 0.22 -6.00
N VAL A 115 12.21 0.73 -4.82
CA VAL A 115 13.17 1.19 -3.80
C VAL A 115 14.03 0.04 -3.26
N ALA A 116 13.40 -1.07 -2.87
CA ALA A 116 14.14 -2.21 -2.31
C ALA A 116 15.08 -2.87 -3.32
N ALA A 117 14.66 -3.00 -4.58
CA ALA A 117 15.48 -3.58 -5.65
C ALA A 117 16.68 -2.66 -5.98
N THR A 118 16.46 -1.34 -6.07
CA THR A 118 17.56 -0.39 -6.27
C THR A 118 18.56 -0.49 -5.14
N LYS A 119 18.09 -0.53 -3.89
CA LYS A 119 18.96 -0.66 -2.72
C LYS A 119 19.68 -2.01 -2.67
N ALA A 120 19.03 -3.10 -3.11
CA ALA A 120 19.64 -4.41 -3.20
C ALA A 120 20.79 -4.43 -4.23
N VAL A 121 20.62 -3.76 -5.38
CA VAL A 121 21.70 -3.57 -6.36
C VAL A 121 22.86 -2.76 -5.76
N GLU A 122 22.58 -1.66 -5.05
CA GLU A 122 23.61 -0.86 -4.36
C GLU A 122 24.41 -1.68 -3.34
N PHE A 123 23.77 -2.62 -2.66
CA PHE A 123 24.42 -3.54 -1.70
C PHE A 123 25.11 -4.75 -2.36
N GLY A 124 25.02 -4.89 -3.69
CA GLY A 124 25.67 -5.97 -4.43
C GLY A 124 24.97 -7.31 -4.35
N PHE A 125 23.68 -7.35 -4.01
CA PHE A 125 22.91 -8.60 -4.04
C PHE A 125 22.64 -9.05 -5.48
N GLU A 126 22.75 -10.36 -5.74
CA GLU A 126 22.46 -10.98 -7.04
C GLU A 126 21.04 -11.58 -7.12
N THR A 127 20.41 -11.82 -5.98
CA THR A 127 19.09 -12.48 -5.89
C THR A 127 18.12 -11.66 -5.08
N LEU A 128 16.97 -11.35 -5.68
CA LEU A 128 15.83 -10.70 -5.02
C LEU A 128 14.81 -11.75 -4.59
N SER A 129 14.32 -11.66 -3.35
CA SER A 129 13.40 -12.66 -2.78
C SER A 129 12.29 -12.02 -1.94
N CYS A 130 11.20 -12.75 -1.72
CA CYS A 130 10.14 -12.35 -0.80
C CYS A 130 9.25 -13.51 -0.35
N ALA A 131 8.65 -13.36 0.84
CA ALA A 131 7.41 -14.03 1.22
C ALA A 131 6.22 -13.20 0.71
N SER A 132 5.23 -13.80 0.04
CA SER A 132 4.18 -13.02 -0.61
C SER A 132 2.81 -13.68 -0.64
N THR A 133 1.76 -12.87 -0.48
CA THR A 133 0.36 -13.20 -0.78
C THR A 133 -0.04 -12.82 -2.22
N GLY A 134 0.93 -12.69 -3.13
CA GLY A 134 0.72 -12.50 -4.57
C GLY A 134 1.17 -11.16 -5.13
N ASN A 135 0.65 -10.02 -4.68
CA ASN A 135 1.00 -8.70 -5.23
C ASN A 135 2.50 -8.40 -5.12
N LEU A 136 3.12 -8.74 -3.98
CA LEU A 136 4.56 -8.57 -3.80
C LEU A 136 5.35 -9.54 -4.71
N ALA A 137 4.86 -10.77 -4.90
CA ALA A 137 5.45 -11.76 -5.80
C ALA A 137 5.59 -11.24 -7.24
N CYS A 138 4.49 -10.71 -7.80
CA CYS A 138 4.48 -10.13 -9.14
C CYS A 138 5.49 -8.99 -9.27
N SER A 139 5.50 -8.08 -8.29
CA SER A 139 6.38 -6.92 -8.32
C SER A 139 7.85 -7.29 -8.18
N VAL A 140 8.20 -8.21 -7.26
CA VAL A 140 9.59 -8.68 -7.08
C VAL A 140 10.10 -9.36 -8.35
N ALA A 141 9.30 -10.24 -8.96
CA ALA A 141 9.69 -10.92 -10.18
C ALA A 141 9.90 -9.93 -11.36
N ALA A 142 9.01 -8.92 -11.49
CA ALA A 142 9.12 -7.88 -12.51
C ALA A 142 10.37 -7.01 -12.34
N HIS A 143 10.63 -6.53 -11.12
CA HIS A 143 11.80 -5.69 -10.85
C HIS A 143 13.12 -6.47 -10.93
N ALA A 144 13.15 -7.74 -10.48
CA ALA A 144 14.31 -8.60 -10.65
C ALA A 144 14.64 -8.81 -12.14
N ALA A 145 13.62 -9.08 -12.97
CA ALA A 145 13.80 -9.18 -14.42
C ALA A 145 14.35 -7.86 -15.01
N ARG A 146 13.83 -6.72 -14.59
CA ARG A 146 14.31 -5.39 -15.03
C ARG A 146 15.75 -5.13 -14.61
N ALA A 147 16.16 -5.57 -13.42
CA ALA A 147 17.51 -5.42 -12.87
C ALA A 147 18.52 -6.46 -13.39
N GLY A 148 18.09 -7.48 -14.13
CA GLY A 148 18.93 -8.62 -14.50
C GLY A 148 19.33 -9.51 -13.30
N MET A 149 18.57 -9.45 -12.19
CA MET A 149 18.78 -10.23 -10.98
C MET A 149 18.05 -11.58 -11.07
N LYS A 150 18.55 -12.59 -10.35
CA LYS A 150 17.77 -13.78 -10.05
C LYS A 150 16.62 -13.44 -9.12
N SER A 151 15.50 -14.16 -9.20
CA SER A 151 14.39 -14.01 -8.26
C SER A 151 13.90 -15.36 -7.73
N VAL A 152 13.69 -15.43 -6.41
CA VAL A 152 13.11 -16.57 -5.71
C VAL A 152 11.93 -16.09 -4.90
N VAL A 153 10.72 -16.56 -5.20
CA VAL A 153 9.48 -16.04 -4.65
C VAL A 153 8.73 -17.15 -3.94
N PHE A 154 8.44 -16.95 -2.65
CA PHE A 154 7.72 -17.90 -1.79
C PHE A 154 6.26 -17.47 -1.65
N ILE A 155 5.34 -18.38 -1.95
CA ILE A 155 3.89 -18.14 -1.88
C ILE A 155 3.16 -19.27 -1.15
N PRO A 156 2.02 -18.99 -0.48
CA PRO A 156 1.11 -20.04 -0.02
C PRO A 156 0.58 -20.86 -1.20
N SER A 157 0.35 -22.16 -0.98
CA SER A 157 -0.12 -23.09 -2.01
C SER A 157 -1.56 -22.80 -2.47
N ASP A 158 -2.37 -22.08 -1.67
CA ASP A 158 -3.77 -21.73 -1.94
C ASP A 158 -3.97 -20.35 -2.59
N LEU A 159 -2.93 -19.77 -3.19
CA LEU A 159 -2.96 -18.43 -3.78
C LEU A 159 -3.84 -18.37 -5.04
N GLU A 160 -4.48 -17.22 -5.29
CA GLU A 160 -5.30 -16.97 -6.48
C GLU A 160 -4.49 -17.13 -7.76
N ARG A 161 -5.10 -17.78 -8.76
CA ARG A 161 -4.45 -18.14 -10.02
C ARG A 161 -3.89 -16.94 -10.78
N GLY A 162 -4.63 -15.81 -10.79
CA GLY A 162 -4.18 -14.58 -11.45
C GLY A 162 -2.87 -14.04 -10.88
N LYS A 163 -2.67 -14.15 -9.57
CA LYS A 163 -1.43 -13.73 -8.89
C LYS A 163 -0.26 -14.69 -9.19
N ILE A 164 -0.53 -16.00 -9.24
CA ILE A 164 0.51 -17.00 -9.58
C ILE A 164 1.01 -16.76 -11.01
N ILE A 165 0.09 -16.63 -11.99
CA ILE A 165 0.44 -16.37 -13.39
C ILE A 165 1.18 -15.03 -13.54
N GLY A 166 0.70 -13.98 -12.86
CA GLY A 166 1.30 -12.65 -12.89
C GLY A 166 2.73 -12.58 -12.32
N ALA A 167 3.11 -13.53 -11.45
CA ALA A 167 4.49 -13.69 -11.01
C ALA A 167 5.29 -14.62 -11.96
N ALA A 168 4.71 -15.75 -12.34
CA ALA A 168 5.38 -16.79 -13.12
C ALA A 168 5.84 -16.31 -14.51
N VAL A 169 5.13 -15.36 -15.14
CA VAL A 169 5.46 -14.84 -16.49
C VAL A 169 6.85 -14.20 -16.56
N TYR A 170 7.40 -13.71 -15.44
CA TYR A 170 8.76 -13.16 -15.34
C TYR A 170 9.83 -14.23 -15.06
N ALA A 171 9.46 -15.51 -15.06
CA ALA A 171 10.34 -16.66 -14.83
C ALA A 171 11.14 -16.65 -13.51
N PRO A 172 10.56 -16.27 -12.35
CA PRO A 172 11.22 -16.46 -11.06
C PRO A 172 11.29 -17.96 -10.71
N THR A 173 12.18 -18.34 -9.79
CA THR A 173 12.00 -19.58 -9.05
C THR A 173 10.82 -19.40 -8.09
N LEU A 174 9.68 -20.00 -8.43
CA LEU A 174 8.46 -19.91 -7.65
C LEU A 174 8.37 -21.09 -6.68
N VAL A 175 8.37 -20.81 -5.37
CA VAL A 175 8.30 -21.81 -4.31
C VAL A 175 6.90 -21.78 -3.70
N SER A 176 6.14 -22.85 -3.90
CA SER A 176 4.82 -23.05 -3.29
C SER A 176 4.98 -23.72 -1.92
N VAL A 177 4.48 -23.10 -0.87
CA VAL A 177 4.62 -23.56 0.52
C VAL A 177 3.25 -23.97 1.05
N ASP A 178 3.16 -25.15 1.62
CA ASP A 178 1.95 -25.63 2.28
C ASP A 178 1.83 -24.98 3.66
N GLY A 179 1.23 -23.79 3.71
CA GLY A 179 1.08 -22.99 4.91
C GLY A 179 0.47 -21.61 4.62
N ASN A 180 0.12 -20.90 5.69
CA ASN A 180 -0.36 -19.52 5.60
C ASN A 180 0.81 -18.53 5.44
N TYR A 181 0.48 -17.24 5.24
CA TYR A 181 1.50 -16.19 5.04
C TYR A 181 2.53 -16.11 6.18
N ASP A 182 2.10 -16.24 7.45
CA ASP A 182 2.99 -16.11 8.60
C ASP A 182 4.01 -17.27 8.64
N GLU A 183 3.59 -18.47 8.22
CA GLU A 183 4.46 -19.65 8.10
C GLU A 183 5.44 -19.50 6.92
N VAL A 184 4.98 -19.00 5.77
CA VAL A 184 5.85 -18.67 4.64
C VAL A 184 6.90 -17.63 5.03
N ASN A 185 6.49 -16.57 5.75
CA ASN A 185 7.39 -15.50 6.18
C ASN A 185 8.45 -16.01 7.17
N ARG A 186 8.08 -16.92 8.08
CA ARG A 186 9.02 -17.57 8.99
C ARG A 186 10.05 -18.40 8.22
N LEU A 187 9.62 -19.24 7.27
CA LEU A 187 10.53 -20.00 6.41
C LEU A 187 11.49 -19.06 5.66
N CYS A 188 10.98 -17.96 5.10
CA CYS A 188 11.81 -16.98 4.40
C CYS A 188 12.85 -16.31 5.33
N SER A 189 12.55 -16.10 6.60
CA SER A 189 13.53 -15.61 7.57
C SER A 189 14.66 -16.62 7.79
N GLU A 190 14.32 -17.90 7.97
CA GLU A 190 15.31 -18.98 8.10
C GLU A 190 16.17 -19.12 6.81
N VAL A 191 15.57 -18.98 5.63
CA VAL A 191 16.32 -18.98 4.36
C VAL A 191 17.24 -17.77 4.27
N GLY A 192 16.76 -16.58 4.69
CA GLY A 192 17.55 -15.34 4.68
C GLY A 192 18.79 -15.38 5.56
N ASP A 193 18.77 -16.15 6.63
CA ASP A 193 19.94 -16.39 7.49
C ASP A 193 21.00 -17.31 6.84
N ASN A 194 20.61 -18.11 5.83
CA ASN A 194 21.45 -19.12 5.21
C ASN A 194 21.89 -18.79 3.77
N TYR A 195 21.22 -17.85 3.09
CA TYR A 195 21.50 -17.48 1.72
C TYR A 195 21.72 -15.97 1.59
N PRO A 196 22.71 -15.52 0.81
CA PRO A 196 22.98 -14.08 0.60
C PRO A 196 21.97 -13.47 -0.38
N TRP A 197 20.67 -13.50 -0.04
CA TRP A 197 19.59 -12.98 -0.84
C TRP A 197 18.98 -11.71 -0.23
N ALA A 198 18.59 -10.79 -1.07
CA ALA A 198 17.82 -9.62 -0.65
C ALA A 198 16.33 -9.99 -0.50
N PHE A 199 15.90 -10.31 0.70
CA PHE A 199 14.49 -10.48 1.04
C PHE A 199 13.85 -9.11 1.26
N VAL A 200 13.07 -8.62 0.30
CA VAL A 200 12.53 -7.25 0.29
C VAL A 200 11.70 -6.92 1.53
N ASN A 201 10.98 -7.89 2.07
CA ASN A 201 10.11 -7.73 3.23
C ASN A 201 10.70 -8.28 4.54
N ILE A 202 11.98 -8.64 4.56
CA ILE A 202 12.72 -9.11 5.74
C ILE A 202 13.97 -8.24 5.90
N ASN A 203 15.16 -8.66 5.45
CA ASN A 203 16.40 -7.90 5.66
C ASN A 203 16.44 -6.55 4.93
N MET A 204 15.68 -6.37 3.84
CA MET A 204 15.54 -5.09 3.13
C MET A 204 14.32 -4.27 3.59
N ARG A 205 13.58 -4.73 4.60
CA ARG A 205 12.33 -4.13 5.04
C ARG A 205 12.41 -2.64 5.38
N PRO A 206 13.42 -2.09 6.05
CA PRO A 206 13.52 -0.66 6.31
C PRO A 206 13.45 0.17 5.02
N TYR A 207 14.19 -0.24 3.99
CA TYR A 207 14.25 0.44 2.69
C TYR A 207 12.98 0.24 1.87
N TYR A 208 12.48 -1.00 1.84
CA TYR A 208 11.21 -1.37 1.20
C TYR A 208 10.06 -0.51 1.68
N ALA A 209 9.90 -0.34 2.99
CA ALA A 209 8.78 0.38 3.55
C ALA A 209 8.72 1.85 3.09
N GLU A 210 9.88 2.47 2.86
CA GLU A 210 9.99 3.88 2.45
C GLU A 210 9.32 4.18 1.11
N GLY A 211 9.26 3.23 0.18
CA GLY A 211 8.54 3.41 -1.08
C GLY A 211 7.06 3.74 -0.91
N SER A 212 6.43 3.32 0.20
CA SER A 212 5.02 3.63 0.48
C SER A 212 4.78 5.11 0.81
N LYS A 213 5.80 5.88 1.23
CA LYS A 213 5.66 7.33 1.49
C LYS A 213 5.24 8.08 0.23
N THR A 214 5.66 7.59 -0.93
CA THR A 214 5.36 8.22 -2.23
C THR A 214 3.87 8.29 -2.53
N LEU A 215 3.04 7.44 -1.94
CA LEU A 215 1.57 7.55 -1.98
C LEU A 215 1.08 8.85 -1.32
N GLY A 216 1.67 9.23 -0.19
CA GLY A 216 1.39 10.49 0.50
C GLY A 216 1.91 11.69 -0.29
N TYR A 217 3.15 11.62 -0.78
CA TYR A 217 3.77 12.69 -1.56
C TYR A 217 2.98 13.02 -2.82
N GLU A 218 2.63 11.98 -3.61
CA GLU A 218 1.87 12.16 -4.85
C GLU A 218 0.46 12.72 -4.59
N VAL A 219 -0.22 12.26 -3.54
CA VAL A 219 -1.53 12.81 -3.18
C VAL A 219 -1.41 14.29 -2.84
N ALA A 220 -0.43 14.68 -2.03
CA ALA A 220 -0.23 16.07 -1.67
C ALA A 220 0.12 16.94 -2.90
N GLU A 221 1.04 16.49 -3.76
CA GLU A 221 1.41 17.18 -4.98
C GLU A 221 0.22 17.34 -5.94
N GLN A 222 -0.52 16.25 -6.20
CA GLN A 222 -1.66 16.23 -7.13
C GLN A 222 -2.87 17.01 -6.61
N LEU A 223 -2.97 17.25 -5.30
CA LEU A 223 -3.93 18.16 -4.68
C LEU A 223 -3.45 19.61 -4.61
N GLY A 224 -2.36 19.97 -5.30
CA GLY A 224 -1.79 21.31 -5.27
C GLY A 224 -1.05 21.60 -3.96
N TRP A 225 -0.26 20.65 -3.50
CA TRP A 225 0.56 20.70 -2.28
C TRP A 225 -0.26 20.85 -1.00
N ARG A 226 -1.41 20.19 -0.96
CA ARG A 226 -2.29 20.10 0.20
C ARG A 226 -2.53 18.65 0.58
N VAL A 227 -2.72 18.40 1.86
CA VAL A 227 -3.13 17.08 2.34
C VAL A 227 -4.66 16.98 2.41
N PRO A 228 -5.24 15.77 2.30
CA PRO A 228 -6.69 15.59 2.47
C PRO A 228 -7.10 15.73 3.95
N ASP A 229 -8.38 16.04 4.20
CA ASP A 229 -8.96 15.96 5.54
C ASP A 229 -9.06 14.51 6.01
N HIS A 230 -9.35 13.59 5.08
CA HIS A 230 -9.52 12.17 5.34
C HIS A 230 -8.75 11.30 4.33
N ALA A 231 -7.99 10.33 4.81
CA ALA A 231 -7.32 9.30 4.02
C ALA A 231 -7.86 7.90 4.40
N ILE A 232 -8.48 7.18 3.46
CA ILE A 232 -9.03 5.85 3.67
C ILE A 232 -8.10 4.81 3.06
N VAL A 233 -7.46 3.99 3.91
CA VAL A 233 -6.34 3.14 3.52
C VAL A 233 -6.60 1.69 3.95
N PRO A 234 -6.43 0.70 3.05
CA PRO A 234 -6.52 -0.71 3.42
C PRO A 234 -5.26 -1.11 4.19
N SER A 235 -5.39 -2.00 5.15
CA SER A 235 -4.23 -2.41 5.92
C SER A 235 -4.14 -3.91 6.14
N ALA A 236 -2.96 -4.46 5.86
CA ALA A 236 -2.52 -5.79 6.25
C ALA A 236 -1.57 -5.68 7.47
N SER A 237 -0.26 -5.44 7.23
CA SER A 237 0.76 -5.31 8.27
C SER A 237 0.77 -3.96 8.99
N GLY A 238 0.14 -2.92 8.45
CA GLY A 238 0.20 -1.54 8.95
C GLY A 238 1.26 -0.65 8.26
N ALA A 239 2.25 -1.22 7.58
CA ALA A 239 3.39 -0.48 7.01
C ALA A 239 2.97 0.65 6.06
N MET A 240 2.15 0.36 5.03
CA MET A 240 1.71 1.37 4.06
C MET A 240 0.95 2.51 4.74
N PHE A 241 0.07 2.19 5.67
CA PHE A 241 -0.72 3.16 6.45
C PHE A 241 0.17 4.14 7.22
N THR A 242 1.17 3.61 7.94
CA THR A 242 2.12 4.44 8.71
C THR A 242 3.02 5.27 7.81
N LYS A 243 3.41 4.74 6.64
CA LYS A 243 4.31 5.44 5.71
C LYS A 243 3.60 6.54 4.90
N ILE A 244 2.32 6.39 4.56
CA ILE A 244 1.52 7.49 3.99
C ILE A 244 1.47 8.66 4.99
N TRP A 245 1.19 8.37 6.26
CA TRP A 245 1.19 9.36 7.33
C TRP A 245 2.55 10.04 7.50
N LYS A 246 3.64 9.24 7.53
CA LYS A 246 5.01 9.77 7.57
C LYS A 246 5.26 10.71 6.39
N GLY A 247 4.87 10.31 5.18
CA GLY A 247 5.06 11.14 3.98
C GLY A 247 4.37 12.49 4.04
N PHE A 248 3.13 12.56 4.53
CA PHE A 248 2.45 13.84 4.73
C PHE A 248 3.18 14.74 5.73
N ASN A 249 3.65 14.16 6.84
CA ASN A 249 4.36 14.91 7.87
C ASN A 249 5.75 15.37 7.40
N GLU A 250 6.47 14.58 6.62
CA GLU A 250 7.75 14.99 6.01
C GLU A 250 7.57 16.21 5.11
N LEU A 251 6.55 16.21 4.25
CA LEU A 251 6.28 17.38 3.39
C LEU A 251 5.93 18.62 4.20
N ALA A 252 5.19 18.48 5.30
CA ALA A 252 4.87 19.58 6.21
C ALA A 252 6.14 20.13 6.88
N CYS A 253 6.97 19.27 7.46
CA CYS A 253 8.21 19.65 8.13
C CYS A 253 9.22 20.32 7.17
N LEU A 254 9.23 19.92 5.90
CA LEU A 254 10.08 20.49 4.84
C LEU A 254 9.50 21.78 4.24
N GLY A 255 8.35 22.27 4.73
CA GLY A 255 7.72 23.49 4.23
C GLY A 255 7.16 23.38 2.82
N LEU A 256 6.86 22.16 2.36
CA LEU A 256 6.35 21.90 1.01
C LEU A 256 4.82 21.97 0.90
N LEU A 257 4.10 22.02 2.03
CA LEU A 257 2.63 22.10 2.03
C LEU A 257 2.11 23.52 2.05
N GLU A 258 1.04 23.79 1.28
CA GLU A 258 0.34 25.07 1.31
C GLU A 258 -0.47 25.25 2.61
N GLY A 259 -0.33 26.43 3.24
CA GLY A 259 -1.11 26.78 4.41
C GLY A 259 -0.72 26.03 5.70
N VAL A 260 0.41 25.35 5.70
CA VAL A 260 0.98 24.68 6.87
C VAL A 260 2.32 25.34 7.20
N ASP A 261 2.45 25.90 8.40
CA ASP A 261 3.73 26.43 8.86
C ASP A 261 4.74 25.28 9.01
N PRO A 262 5.99 25.44 8.51
CA PRO A 262 7.01 24.43 8.68
C PRO A 262 7.23 24.13 10.16
N MET A 263 7.10 22.87 10.54
CA MET A 263 7.40 22.41 11.89
C MET A 263 8.81 21.85 11.94
N SER A 264 9.53 22.10 13.03
CA SER A 264 10.82 21.44 13.25
C SER A 264 10.61 19.93 13.36
N PHE A 265 11.48 19.15 12.70
CA PHE A 265 11.64 17.75 13.05
C PHE A 265 12.02 17.70 14.54
N GLY A 266 11.27 16.96 15.35
CA GLY A 266 11.63 16.76 16.76
C GLY A 266 13.00 16.06 16.90
N GLU A 267 13.58 16.06 18.09
CA GLU A 267 14.83 15.35 18.37
C GLU A 267 14.76 13.86 17.97
N ASP A 268 13.55 13.28 17.99
CA ASP A 268 13.26 11.96 17.44
C ASP A 268 12.57 12.11 16.06
N GLN A 269 13.37 12.29 15.04
CA GLN A 269 12.94 12.54 13.65
C GLN A 269 12.05 11.43 13.05
N ASN A 270 12.02 10.25 13.66
CA ASN A 270 11.22 9.10 13.23
C ASN A 270 9.89 8.94 13.97
N THR A 271 9.71 9.62 15.08
CA THR A 271 8.46 9.66 15.82
C THR A 271 7.86 11.05 15.71
N VAL A 272 6.91 11.20 14.80
CA VAL A 272 6.07 12.40 14.77
C VAL A 272 5.18 12.34 16.01
N HIS A 273 5.71 12.79 17.15
CA HIS A 273 4.98 12.87 18.42
C HIS A 273 3.85 13.90 18.36
N HIS A 274 4.02 14.92 17.52
CA HIS A 274 2.98 15.91 17.23
C HIS A 274 2.76 15.94 15.72
N PRO A 275 1.56 15.57 15.24
CA PRO A 275 1.30 15.58 13.80
C PRO A 275 1.41 17.01 13.26
N ALA A 276 2.24 17.19 12.24
CA ALA A 276 2.32 18.44 11.50
C ALA A 276 1.10 18.65 10.59
N VAL A 277 0.34 17.59 10.33
CA VAL A 277 -0.84 17.62 9.45
C VAL A 277 -2.10 17.20 10.18
N VAL A 278 -3.23 17.72 9.72
CA VAL A 278 -4.57 17.48 10.29
C VAL A 278 -5.34 16.33 9.62
N THR A 279 -4.72 15.62 8.69
CA THR A 279 -5.35 14.49 7.98
C THR A 279 -5.77 13.38 8.95
N LYS A 280 -7.04 13.04 8.98
CA LYS A 280 -7.54 11.87 9.71
C LYS A 280 -7.29 10.60 8.92
N MET A 281 -6.48 9.72 9.47
CA MET A 281 -6.12 8.44 8.85
C MET A 281 -7.13 7.36 9.24
N HIS A 282 -7.92 6.87 8.28
CA HIS A 282 -8.90 5.81 8.50
C HIS A 282 -8.38 4.48 7.95
N MET A 283 -8.29 3.50 8.82
CA MET A 283 -7.87 2.15 8.46
C MET A 283 -9.08 1.27 8.15
N THR A 284 -9.00 0.51 7.05
CA THR A 284 -10.00 -0.51 6.73
C THR A 284 -9.39 -1.90 6.71
N GLN A 285 -10.03 -2.85 7.39
CA GLN A 285 -9.65 -4.26 7.38
C GLN A 285 -10.89 -5.13 7.13
N ALA A 286 -10.69 -6.30 6.48
CA ALA A 286 -11.75 -7.29 6.31
C ALA A 286 -12.05 -7.99 7.66
N GLU A 287 -13.30 -8.37 7.89
CA GLU A 287 -13.75 -9.00 9.14
C GLU A 287 -12.98 -10.29 9.46
N GLY A 288 -12.70 -11.10 8.45
CA GLY A 288 -11.94 -12.33 8.60
C GLY A 288 -10.47 -12.15 8.96
N CYS A 289 -9.94 -10.91 8.95
CA CYS A 289 -8.59 -10.58 9.40
C CYS A 289 -8.48 -9.08 9.75
N SER A 290 -8.89 -8.70 10.96
CA SER A 290 -8.95 -7.30 11.41
C SER A 290 -8.23 -7.03 12.75
N PRO A 291 -7.00 -7.59 12.98
CA PRO A 291 -6.37 -7.52 14.30
C PRO A 291 -6.10 -6.08 14.77
N ILE A 292 -5.71 -5.16 13.86
CA ILE A 292 -5.39 -3.78 14.23
C ILE A 292 -6.65 -2.99 14.55
N VAL A 293 -7.69 -3.10 13.71
CA VAL A 293 -8.95 -2.39 13.94
C VAL A 293 -9.68 -2.92 15.17
N THR A 294 -9.60 -4.23 15.43
CA THR A 294 -10.15 -4.83 16.65
C THR A 294 -9.44 -4.24 17.88
N ALA A 295 -8.12 -4.24 17.91
CA ALA A 295 -7.35 -3.66 19.01
C ALA A 295 -7.69 -2.16 19.23
N TRP A 296 -7.86 -1.38 18.14
CA TRP A 296 -8.28 0.01 18.23
C TRP A 296 -9.68 0.17 18.84
N LYS A 297 -10.67 -0.63 18.39
CA LYS A 297 -12.04 -0.61 18.93
C LYS A 297 -12.10 -0.96 20.40
N ASP A 298 -11.27 -1.92 20.82
CA ASP A 298 -11.20 -2.39 22.21
C ASP A 298 -10.33 -1.49 23.10
N GLY A 299 -9.79 -0.39 22.57
CA GLY A 299 -8.94 0.56 23.30
C GLY A 299 -7.58 -0.03 23.72
N GLN A 300 -7.14 -1.10 23.08
CA GLN A 300 -5.88 -1.77 23.39
C GLN A 300 -4.67 -0.95 22.92
N SER A 301 -3.55 -1.12 23.61
CA SER A 301 -2.25 -0.53 23.21
C SER A 301 -1.39 -1.46 22.36
N HIS A 302 -1.79 -2.71 22.22
CA HIS A 302 -1.09 -3.77 21.48
C HIS A 302 -2.06 -4.54 20.60
N VAL A 303 -1.55 -5.22 19.60
CA VAL A 303 -2.33 -6.00 18.63
C VAL A 303 -2.15 -7.49 18.95
N MET A 304 -3.26 -8.19 19.16
CA MET A 304 -3.24 -9.64 19.34
C MET A 304 -3.30 -10.33 17.97
N PRO A 305 -2.42 -11.31 17.72
CA PRO A 305 -2.47 -12.10 16.50
C PRO A 305 -3.78 -12.85 16.34
N VAL A 306 -4.26 -12.95 15.09
CA VAL A 306 -5.47 -13.71 14.72
C VAL A 306 -5.15 -14.73 13.62
N LYS A 307 -5.94 -15.79 13.52
CA LYS A 307 -5.88 -16.70 12.37
C LYS A 307 -6.69 -16.10 11.22
N PRO A 308 -6.06 -15.75 10.08
CA PRO A 308 -6.78 -15.15 8.96
C PRO A 308 -7.81 -16.11 8.34
N ASN A 309 -8.99 -15.56 8.03
CA ASN A 309 -10.05 -16.24 7.27
C ASN A 309 -10.82 -15.23 6.43
N SER A 310 -10.20 -14.70 5.36
CA SER A 310 -10.78 -13.64 4.53
C SER A 310 -10.55 -13.91 3.04
N ILE A 311 -11.53 -13.51 2.21
CA ILE A 311 -11.36 -13.48 0.75
C ILE A 311 -10.35 -12.41 0.31
N ALA A 312 -10.11 -11.39 1.12
CA ALA A 312 -9.11 -10.37 0.88
C ALA A 312 -7.70 -10.85 1.26
N LYS A 313 -7.20 -11.90 0.58
CA LYS A 313 -5.93 -12.58 0.90
C LYS A 313 -4.73 -11.63 0.96
N SER A 314 -4.72 -10.56 0.15
CA SER A 314 -3.65 -9.53 0.21
C SER A 314 -3.64 -8.72 1.51
N LEU A 315 -4.73 -8.74 2.28
CA LEU A 315 -4.87 -8.11 3.60
C LEU A 315 -4.80 -9.12 4.76
N ALA A 316 -4.74 -10.43 4.47
CA ALA A 316 -4.83 -11.51 5.44
C ALA A 316 -3.49 -11.77 6.15
N ILE A 317 -2.99 -10.79 6.92
CA ILE A 317 -1.82 -10.90 7.79
C ILE A 317 -2.31 -10.92 9.23
N GLY A 318 -2.26 -12.10 9.86
CA GLY A 318 -2.77 -12.32 11.19
C GLY A 318 -1.90 -11.73 12.30
N ASN A 319 -0.58 -11.64 12.08
CA ASN A 319 0.37 -11.02 12.98
C ASN A 319 1.03 -9.78 12.34
N PRO A 320 0.38 -8.60 12.42
CA PRO A 320 0.82 -7.40 11.70
C PRO A 320 2.05 -6.78 12.34
N ALA A 321 3.18 -6.82 11.64
CA ALA A 321 4.47 -6.35 12.15
C ALA A 321 4.53 -4.84 12.45
N ASP A 322 3.70 -4.02 11.80
CA ASP A 322 3.57 -2.58 12.09
C ASP A 322 2.28 -2.23 12.84
N GLY A 323 1.61 -3.23 13.43
CA GLY A 323 0.29 -3.06 14.06
C GLY A 323 0.26 -2.00 15.15
N ILE A 324 1.24 -2.00 16.06
CA ILE A 324 1.33 -1.03 17.16
C ILE A 324 1.55 0.41 16.65
N TYR A 325 2.35 0.56 15.59
CA TYR A 325 2.61 1.88 14.98
C TYR A 325 1.37 2.38 14.24
N ALA A 326 0.62 1.49 13.60
CA ALA A 326 -0.63 1.82 12.95
C ALA A 326 -1.71 2.25 13.97
N LEU A 327 -1.79 1.61 15.13
CA LEU A 327 -2.64 2.06 16.26
C LEU A 327 -2.27 3.47 16.71
N ARG A 328 -0.97 3.76 16.85
CA ARG A 328 -0.47 5.11 17.20
C ARG A 328 -0.88 6.14 16.14
N VAL A 329 -0.80 5.82 14.85
CA VAL A 329 -1.22 6.72 13.76
C VAL A 329 -2.73 6.97 13.81
N ILE A 330 -3.58 5.94 13.96
CA ILE A 330 -5.04 6.13 14.08
C ILE A 330 -5.34 7.11 15.22
N LYS A 331 -4.72 6.91 16.39
CA LYS A 331 -4.91 7.75 17.56
C LYS A 331 -4.42 9.18 17.34
N ASN A 332 -3.19 9.34 16.84
CA ASN A 332 -2.54 10.66 16.72
C ASN A 332 -3.16 11.51 15.61
N SER A 333 -3.68 10.89 14.56
CA SER A 333 -4.37 11.58 13.46
C SER A 333 -5.84 11.92 13.77
N GLY A 334 -6.38 11.42 14.86
CA GLY A 334 -7.82 11.53 15.16
C GLY A 334 -8.69 10.74 14.15
N GLY A 335 -8.10 9.76 13.49
CA GLY A 335 -8.77 8.86 12.54
C GLY A 335 -9.53 7.73 13.23
N SER A 336 -9.87 6.69 12.47
CA SER A 336 -10.63 5.55 12.97
C SER A 336 -10.30 4.24 12.26
N GLY A 337 -10.83 3.12 12.80
CA GLY A 337 -10.76 1.81 12.17
C GLY A 337 -12.14 1.28 11.77
N THR A 338 -12.26 0.71 10.57
CA THR A 338 -13.50 0.11 10.07
C THR A 338 -13.27 -1.35 9.71
N ILE A 339 -14.12 -2.24 10.24
CA ILE A 339 -14.18 -3.65 9.88
C ILE A 339 -15.26 -3.84 8.82
N VAL A 340 -14.90 -4.51 7.73
CA VAL A 340 -15.76 -4.75 6.57
C VAL A 340 -16.10 -6.25 6.51
N PRO A 341 -17.39 -6.64 6.62
CA PRO A 341 -17.84 -8.00 6.41
C PRO A 341 -17.49 -8.55 5.04
N GLU A 342 -17.18 -9.83 4.95
CA GLU A 342 -16.72 -10.48 3.71
C GLU A 342 -17.68 -10.27 2.50
N PRO A 343 -19.02 -10.36 2.64
CA PRO A 343 -19.93 -10.07 1.52
C PRO A 343 -19.86 -8.62 1.04
N GLU A 344 -19.65 -7.67 1.96
CA GLU A 344 -19.55 -6.25 1.60
C GLU A 344 -18.25 -5.92 0.82
N VAL A 345 -17.23 -6.76 0.91
CA VAL A 345 -15.99 -6.60 0.10
C VAL A 345 -16.34 -6.68 -1.39
N VAL A 346 -17.16 -7.67 -1.78
CA VAL A 346 -17.60 -7.84 -3.16
C VAL A 346 -18.48 -6.67 -3.62
N GLU A 347 -19.38 -6.21 -2.74
CA GLU A 347 -20.21 -5.04 -3.03
C GLU A 347 -19.39 -3.76 -3.21
N GLY A 348 -18.31 -3.59 -2.45
CA GLY A 348 -17.37 -2.48 -2.63
C GLY A 348 -16.67 -2.51 -3.99
N ILE A 349 -16.24 -3.69 -4.45
CA ILE A 349 -15.65 -3.88 -5.78
C ILE A 349 -16.67 -3.44 -6.87
N LYS A 350 -17.90 -3.98 -6.79
CA LYS A 350 -18.97 -3.66 -7.74
C LYS A 350 -19.31 -2.18 -7.72
N LEU A 351 -19.43 -1.59 -6.53
CA LEU A 351 -19.76 -0.18 -6.36
C LEU A 351 -18.73 0.72 -7.07
N LEU A 352 -17.44 0.51 -6.87
CA LEU A 352 -16.39 1.29 -7.51
C LEU A 352 -16.40 1.09 -9.04
N ALA A 353 -16.53 -0.15 -9.51
CA ALA A 353 -16.58 -0.47 -10.93
C ALA A 353 -17.76 0.18 -11.62
N GLN A 354 -18.95 0.14 -11.03
CA GLN A 354 -20.19 0.67 -11.59
C GLN A 354 -20.30 2.20 -11.53
N THR A 355 -19.58 2.85 -10.64
CA THR A 355 -19.60 4.31 -10.50
C THR A 355 -18.45 4.99 -11.22
N GLU A 356 -17.23 4.51 -11.05
CA GLU A 356 -16.02 5.18 -11.56
C GLU A 356 -15.28 4.38 -12.65
N GLY A 357 -15.78 3.20 -13.04
CA GLY A 357 -15.14 2.38 -14.07
C GLY A 357 -13.81 1.74 -13.62
N ILE A 358 -13.56 1.65 -12.32
CA ILE A 358 -12.33 1.11 -11.76
C ILE A 358 -12.56 -0.30 -11.22
N PHE A 359 -11.99 -1.31 -11.87
CA PHE A 359 -12.01 -2.68 -11.39
C PHE A 359 -10.86 -2.93 -10.42
N THR A 360 -11.18 -2.99 -9.13
CA THR A 360 -10.20 -3.21 -8.05
C THR A 360 -10.22 -4.62 -7.50
N GLU A 361 -9.09 -5.06 -6.92
CA GLU A 361 -9.01 -6.29 -6.15
C GLU A 361 -9.80 -6.21 -4.83
N THR A 362 -9.90 -7.31 -4.11
CA THR A 362 -10.61 -7.40 -2.81
C THR A 362 -10.16 -6.36 -1.79
N ALA A 363 -8.87 -5.98 -1.76
CA ALA A 363 -8.37 -4.91 -0.90
C ALA A 363 -9.05 -3.55 -1.17
N GLY A 364 -9.28 -3.22 -2.44
CA GLY A 364 -10.02 -2.01 -2.81
C GLY A 364 -11.52 -2.12 -2.47
N GLY A 365 -12.10 -3.32 -2.56
CA GLY A 365 -13.46 -3.58 -2.06
C GLY A 365 -13.60 -3.25 -0.57
N VAL A 366 -12.62 -3.65 0.24
CA VAL A 366 -12.55 -3.30 1.68
C VAL A 366 -12.49 -1.78 1.89
N VAL A 367 -11.71 -1.06 1.05
CA VAL A 367 -11.62 0.41 1.14
C VAL A 367 -12.95 1.06 0.85
N ILE A 368 -13.61 0.70 -0.25
CA ILE A 368 -14.84 1.34 -0.69
C ILE A 368 -16.00 1.05 0.27
N SER A 369 -16.12 -0.16 0.78
CA SER A 369 -17.13 -0.48 1.79
C SER A 369 -16.85 0.18 3.14
N GLY A 370 -15.57 0.30 3.52
CA GLY A 370 -15.17 1.09 4.69
C GLY A 370 -15.47 2.58 4.53
N LEU A 371 -15.18 3.17 3.38
CA LEU A 371 -15.53 4.55 3.04
C LEU A 371 -17.05 4.78 3.12
N LYS A 372 -17.85 3.86 2.55
CA LYS A 372 -19.31 3.92 2.63
C LYS A 372 -19.80 3.96 4.08
N LYS A 373 -19.29 3.09 4.95
CA LYS A 373 -19.63 3.08 6.38
C LYS A 373 -19.25 4.39 7.09
N LEU A 374 -18.10 4.98 6.76
CA LEU A 374 -17.65 6.26 7.33
C LEU A 374 -18.55 7.42 6.88
N ALA A 375 -18.97 7.43 5.61
CA ALA A 375 -19.92 8.42 5.10
C ALA A 375 -21.30 8.27 5.76
N GLU A 376 -21.85 7.06 5.79
CA GLU A 376 -23.16 6.77 6.39
C GLU A 376 -23.22 7.08 7.91
N SER A 377 -22.10 6.94 8.62
CA SER A 377 -22.02 7.29 10.04
C SER A 377 -21.84 8.79 10.29
N GLY A 378 -21.64 9.60 9.25
CA GLY A 378 -21.34 11.04 9.37
C GLY A 378 -19.92 11.34 9.89
N ALA A 379 -19.03 10.37 9.92
CA ALA A 379 -17.62 10.54 10.30
C ALA A 379 -16.85 11.39 9.27
N ILE A 380 -17.32 11.41 8.02
CA ILE A 380 -16.85 12.26 6.94
C ILE A 380 -17.99 13.17 6.53
N LYS A 381 -17.77 14.48 6.55
CA LYS A 381 -18.76 15.46 6.13
C LYS A 381 -18.75 15.62 4.59
N PRO A 382 -19.87 16.07 3.98
CA PRO A 382 -19.98 16.18 2.52
C PRO A 382 -18.86 16.95 1.82
N ASP A 383 -18.38 18.04 2.42
CA ASP A 383 -17.42 18.97 1.80
C ASP A 383 -15.96 18.72 2.22
N GLU A 384 -15.71 17.77 3.15
CA GLU A 384 -14.35 17.41 3.58
C GLU A 384 -13.61 16.66 2.45
N LEU A 385 -12.37 17.08 2.20
CA LEU A 385 -11.53 16.50 1.15
C LEU A 385 -11.11 15.09 1.54
N THR A 386 -11.59 14.11 0.81
CA THR A 386 -11.40 12.68 1.13
C THR A 386 -10.66 11.96 0.01
N VAL A 387 -9.64 11.19 0.35
CA VAL A 387 -8.90 10.34 -0.59
C VAL A 387 -9.00 8.87 -0.16
N ALA A 388 -9.50 8.02 -1.05
CA ALA A 388 -9.52 6.58 -0.89
C ALA A 388 -8.40 5.94 -1.74
N TYR A 389 -7.60 5.06 -1.13
CA TYR A 389 -6.44 4.42 -1.76
C TYR A 389 -6.80 3.06 -2.33
N ILE A 390 -6.82 2.95 -3.65
CA ILE A 390 -7.07 1.70 -4.39
C ILE A 390 -5.73 1.10 -4.79
N THR A 391 -5.37 0.00 -4.16
CA THR A 391 -3.99 -0.51 -4.12
C THR A 391 -3.68 -1.62 -5.10
N GLY A 392 -4.69 -2.22 -5.75
CA GLY A 392 -4.47 -3.29 -6.71
C GLY A 392 -5.63 -3.53 -7.66
N ASN A 393 -5.32 -4.18 -8.77
CA ASN A 393 -6.23 -4.42 -9.91
C ASN A 393 -7.07 -5.68 -9.70
N GLY A 394 -8.35 -5.62 -10.08
CA GLY A 394 -9.33 -6.70 -9.96
C GLY A 394 -9.01 -7.96 -10.79
N LEU A 395 -8.24 -7.80 -11.87
CA LEU A 395 -7.77 -8.94 -12.67
C LEU A 395 -6.94 -9.95 -11.87
N LYS A 396 -6.45 -9.58 -10.70
CA LYS A 396 -5.68 -10.46 -9.81
C LYS A 396 -6.54 -11.31 -8.87
N THR A 397 -7.84 -10.98 -8.73
CA THR A 397 -8.78 -11.63 -7.82
C THR A 397 -10.15 -11.78 -8.48
N GLN A 398 -10.18 -12.23 -9.73
CA GLN A 398 -11.39 -12.36 -10.54
C GLN A 398 -12.42 -13.27 -9.89
N GLU A 399 -11.94 -14.30 -9.18
CA GLU A 399 -12.74 -15.29 -8.47
C GLU A 399 -13.72 -14.64 -7.46
N ALA A 400 -13.34 -13.50 -6.89
CA ALA A 400 -14.18 -12.78 -5.93
C ALA A 400 -15.48 -12.21 -6.54
N VAL A 401 -15.53 -12.05 -7.87
CA VAL A 401 -16.66 -11.47 -8.61
C VAL A 401 -17.15 -12.37 -9.74
N GLU A 402 -16.79 -13.64 -9.74
CA GLU A 402 -17.15 -14.59 -10.81
C GLU A 402 -18.66 -14.71 -10.99
N GLU A 403 -19.43 -14.59 -9.91
CA GLU A 403 -20.90 -14.68 -9.93
C GLU A 403 -21.60 -13.57 -10.75
N VAL A 404 -20.89 -12.45 -11.07
CA VAL A 404 -21.49 -11.39 -11.90
C VAL A 404 -21.53 -11.75 -13.39
N VAL A 405 -20.90 -12.86 -13.80
CA VAL A 405 -20.83 -13.27 -15.21
C VAL A 405 -22.16 -13.89 -15.64
N ASN A 406 -22.97 -13.09 -16.27
CA ASN A 406 -24.28 -13.53 -16.80
C ASN A 406 -24.54 -12.95 -18.21
N PRO A 407 -23.83 -13.45 -19.27
CA PRO A 407 -24.01 -12.95 -20.62
C PRO A 407 -25.34 -13.42 -21.22
N LEU A 408 -26.03 -12.52 -21.93
CA LEU A 408 -27.14 -12.89 -22.79
C LEU A 408 -26.63 -13.77 -23.94
N ARG A 409 -27.14 -14.98 -24.04
CA ARG A 409 -26.83 -15.90 -25.16
C ARG A 409 -27.83 -15.69 -26.28
N VAL A 410 -27.34 -15.28 -27.45
CA VAL A 410 -28.16 -15.03 -28.63
C VAL A 410 -27.56 -15.71 -29.86
N LYS A 411 -28.42 -16.03 -30.84
CA LYS A 411 -27.93 -16.37 -32.20
C LYS A 411 -27.52 -15.08 -32.90
N PRO A 412 -26.67 -15.13 -33.94
CA PRO A 412 -26.24 -13.93 -34.69
C PRO A 412 -27.35 -13.37 -35.61
N MET A 413 -28.50 -13.05 -35.02
CA MET A 413 -29.70 -12.50 -35.69
C MET A 413 -30.36 -11.45 -34.80
N LEU A 414 -30.83 -10.38 -35.38
CA LEU A 414 -31.48 -9.27 -34.66
C LEU A 414 -32.65 -9.74 -33.78
N SER A 415 -33.54 -10.57 -34.40
CA SER A 415 -34.71 -11.09 -33.66
C SER A 415 -34.33 -11.88 -32.39
N SER A 416 -33.26 -12.65 -32.43
CA SER A 416 -32.81 -13.37 -31.25
C SER A 416 -32.22 -12.45 -30.15
N PHE A 417 -31.58 -11.34 -30.56
CA PHE A 417 -31.12 -10.30 -29.64
C PHE A 417 -32.31 -9.58 -29.00
N GLU A 418 -33.27 -9.15 -29.81
CA GLU A 418 -34.48 -8.42 -29.34
C GLU A 418 -35.30 -9.28 -28.35
N GLU A 419 -35.49 -10.56 -28.65
CA GLU A 419 -36.16 -11.51 -27.78
C GLU A 419 -35.41 -11.67 -26.43
N ALA A 420 -34.07 -11.86 -26.47
CA ALA A 420 -33.25 -11.99 -25.28
C ALA A 420 -33.28 -10.66 -24.47
N LEU A 421 -33.22 -9.51 -25.11
CA LEU A 421 -33.26 -8.20 -24.45
C LEU A 421 -34.57 -7.93 -23.74
N ASN A 422 -35.72 -8.28 -24.40
CA ASN A 422 -37.05 -8.10 -23.83
C ASN A 422 -37.28 -9.00 -22.59
N ASN A 423 -36.64 -10.18 -22.56
CA ASN A 423 -36.72 -11.11 -21.44
C ASN A 423 -35.63 -10.85 -20.38
N PHE A 424 -34.70 -9.92 -20.63
CA PHE A 424 -33.62 -9.61 -19.72
C PHE A 424 -34.11 -8.69 -18.60
N ASN A 425 -34.13 -9.24 -17.39
CA ASN A 425 -34.35 -8.45 -16.20
C ASN A 425 -32.98 -8.15 -15.55
N PRO A 426 -32.44 -6.92 -15.68
CA PRO A 426 -31.14 -6.62 -15.07
C PRO A 426 -31.26 -6.71 -13.55
N VAL A 427 -30.65 -7.75 -12.97
CA VAL A 427 -30.53 -7.88 -11.51
C VAL A 427 -29.65 -6.74 -11.01
N GLY A 428 -30.25 -5.75 -10.37
CA GLY A 428 -29.59 -4.70 -9.59
C GLY A 428 -28.88 -3.61 -10.39
N ARG A 429 -29.64 -2.68 -10.97
CA ARG A 429 -29.16 -1.31 -11.20
C ARG A 429 -29.62 -0.35 -10.11
#